data_10a3beeee85c3af1ad185848f1e2a6a5
#
_entry.id   10a3beeee85c3af1ad185848f1e2a6a5
#
_cell.length_a   1.000
_cell.length_b   1.000
_cell.length_c   1.000
_cell.angle_alpha   90.00
_cell.angle_beta   90.00
_cell.angle_gamma   90.00
#
_symmetry.space_group_name_H-M   'P 1'
#
loop_
_entity.id
_entity.type
_entity.pdbx_description
1 polymer ?
#
loop_
_entity_poly.entity_id
_entity_poly.type
_entity_poly.pdbx_seq_one_letter_code
_entity_poly.pdbx_strand_id
1 'polypeptide(L)'
;MVRGGIKVTTASVASDGNLAITCSRGVKLLADAPLVEVADGEYDVIVLPGGIKGAECFRDSTLLVETVKQFHRSGRIVAAICAAPATVLVPHDIFPIGNMTGFPTLKDKIPAEQWQDKRVVWDARVKLLTSQGRVQLSTLV
;
A
#
# COMPACT_ATOMS: atom_id res chain seq x y z
N MET A 1 -0.20 -9.13 -11.15
CA MET A 1 -0.64 -8.00 -12.01
C MET A 1 0.00 -8.05 -13.38
N VAL A 2 1.30 -8.16 -13.47
CA VAL A 2 1.99 -8.21 -14.78
C VAL A 2 1.48 -9.36 -15.62
N ARG A 3 1.28 -10.54 -15.04
CA ARG A 3 0.75 -11.71 -15.76
C ARG A 3 -0.66 -11.52 -16.31
N GLY A 4 -1.43 -10.61 -15.71
CA GLY A 4 -2.78 -10.31 -16.19
C GLY A 4 -2.83 -9.27 -17.30
N GLY A 5 -1.68 -8.89 -17.86
CA GLY A 5 -1.62 -7.88 -18.92
C GLY A 5 -1.73 -6.45 -18.42
N ILE A 6 -1.64 -6.23 -17.12
CA ILE A 6 -1.69 -4.90 -16.52
C ILE A 6 -0.30 -4.26 -16.62
N LYS A 7 -0.26 -3.02 -17.08
CA LYS A 7 0.99 -2.27 -17.14
C LYS A 7 1.37 -1.82 -15.75
N VAL A 8 2.54 -2.27 -15.25
CA VAL A 8 3.00 -1.99 -13.90
C VAL A 8 4.31 -1.21 -13.95
N THR A 9 4.37 -0.11 -13.19
CA THR A 9 5.60 0.63 -12.94
C THR A 9 5.94 0.49 -11.46
N THR A 10 7.14 0.02 -11.16
CA THR A 10 7.62 -0.07 -9.78
C THR A 10 8.43 1.18 -9.45
N ALA A 11 8.14 1.79 -8.31
CA ALA A 11 8.78 3.02 -7.88
C ALA A 11 9.48 2.83 -6.55
N SER A 12 10.71 3.34 -6.44
CA SER A 12 11.46 3.33 -5.19
C SER A 12 11.15 4.56 -4.36
N VAL A 13 10.92 4.36 -3.07
CA VAL A 13 10.67 5.42 -2.10
C VAL A 13 11.93 5.71 -1.27
N ALA A 14 13.04 5.05 -1.57
CA ALA A 14 14.29 5.25 -0.85
C ALA A 14 14.74 6.72 -0.95
N SER A 15 15.13 7.29 0.19
CA SER A 15 15.48 8.70 0.29
C SER A 15 16.73 9.07 -0.53
N ASP A 16 17.59 8.09 -0.79
CA ASP A 16 18.81 8.29 -1.58
C ASP A 16 18.57 8.06 -3.09
N GLY A 17 17.35 7.79 -3.51
CA GLY A 17 17.04 7.49 -4.90
C GLY A 17 17.50 6.12 -5.37
N ASN A 18 17.92 5.26 -4.46
CA ASN A 18 18.41 3.92 -4.81
C ASN A 18 17.27 3.06 -5.33
N LEU A 19 17.46 2.48 -6.53
CA LEU A 19 16.47 1.61 -7.15
C LEU A 19 16.55 0.16 -6.66
N ALA A 20 17.67 -0.24 -6.08
CA ALA A 20 17.86 -1.59 -5.56
C ALA A 20 17.21 -1.69 -4.18
N ILE A 21 16.27 -2.61 -4.04
CA ILE A 21 15.47 -2.78 -2.83
C ILE A 21 15.64 -4.20 -2.33
N THR A 22 15.89 -4.36 -1.03
CA THR A 22 15.89 -5.66 -0.39
C THR A 22 14.54 -5.88 0.28
N CYS A 23 13.78 -6.83 -0.24
CA CYS A 23 12.48 -7.19 0.30
C CYS A 23 12.61 -8.10 1.51
N SER A 24 11.50 -8.37 2.20
CA SER A 24 11.47 -9.36 3.26
C SER A 24 12.05 -10.68 2.75
N ARG A 25 12.74 -11.41 3.62
CA ARG A 25 13.39 -12.68 3.32
C ARG A 25 14.54 -12.59 2.32
N GLY A 26 15.11 -11.39 2.17
CA GLY A 26 16.33 -11.21 1.39
C GLY A 26 16.16 -11.18 -0.12
N VAL A 27 14.93 -11.23 -0.62
CA VAL A 27 14.69 -11.08 -2.06
C VAL A 27 15.05 -9.66 -2.49
N LYS A 28 15.84 -9.53 -3.53
CA LYS A 28 16.25 -8.23 -4.06
C LYS A 28 15.42 -7.87 -5.27
N LEU A 29 15.01 -6.62 -5.35
CA LEU A 29 14.20 -6.09 -6.43
C LEU A 29 14.85 -4.80 -6.94
N LEU A 30 14.84 -4.63 -8.25
CA LEU A 30 15.24 -3.36 -8.87
C LEU A 30 13.99 -2.63 -9.34
N ALA A 31 13.72 -1.47 -8.77
CA ALA A 31 12.58 -0.66 -9.17
C ALA A 31 12.83 0.00 -10.53
N ASP A 32 11.74 0.31 -11.24
CA ASP A 32 11.83 0.94 -12.56
C ASP A 32 12.37 2.38 -12.47
N ALA A 33 11.96 3.12 -11.42
CA ALA A 33 12.34 4.52 -11.27
C ALA A 33 12.20 4.96 -9.81
N PRO A 34 12.84 6.05 -9.40
CA PRO A 34 12.52 6.65 -8.10
C PRO A 34 11.12 7.29 -8.15
N LEU A 35 10.43 7.31 -7.02
CA LEU A 35 9.06 7.84 -6.96
C LEU A 35 8.98 9.28 -7.47
N VAL A 36 9.98 10.11 -7.20
CA VAL A 36 9.98 11.50 -7.60
C VAL A 36 9.84 11.68 -9.12
N GLU A 37 10.32 10.73 -9.90
CA GLU A 37 10.26 10.80 -11.36
C GLU A 37 8.90 10.36 -11.92
N VAL A 38 8.17 9.52 -11.19
CA VAL A 38 6.92 8.91 -11.71
C VAL A 38 5.68 9.34 -10.94
N ALA A 39 5.82 10.10 -9.87
CA ALA A 39 4.70 10.48 -9.01
C ALA A 39 3.61 11.25 -9.76
N ASP A 40 3.98 12.04 -10.77
CA ASP A 40 3.04 12.84 -11.55
C ASP A 40 2.51 12.08 -12.78
N GLY A 41 2.88 10.83 -12.96
CA GLY A 41 2.43 10.02 -14.09
C GLY A 41 0.93 9.71 -14.04
N GLU A 42 0.38 9.33 -15.18
CA GLU A 42 -1.02 8.94 -15.28
C GLU A 42 -1.17 7.46 -14.98
N TYR A 43 -1.58 7.17 -13.76
CA TYR A 43 -1.83 5.81 -13.29
C TYR A 43 -3.24 5.73 -12.72
N ASP A 44 -3.84 4.55 -12.82
CA ASP A 44 -5.19 4.32 -12.30
C ASP A 44 -5.19 3.85 -10.84
N VAL A 45 -4.11 3.20 -10.43
CA VAL A 45 -4.01 2.58 -9.11
C VAL A 45 -2.61 2.80 -8.54
N ILE A 46 -2.54 3.15 -7.26
CA ILE A 46 -1.30 3.07 -6.50
C ILE A 46 -1.38 1.90 -5.53
N VAL A 47 -0.36 1.06 -5.50
CA VAL A 47 -0.31 -0.12 -4.65
C VAL A 47 0.81 0.04 -3.63
N LEU A 48 0.47 -0.08 -2.36
CA LEU A 48 1.43 -0.06 -1.25
C LEU A 48 1.61 -1.50 -0.77
N PRO A 49 2.72 -2.16 -1.16
CA PRO A 49 2.96 -3.54 -0.73
C PRO A 49 3.24 -3.62 0.77
N GLY A 50 3.19 -4.84 1.29
CA GLY A 50 3.35 -5.10 2.70
C GLY A 50 4.79 -5.12 3.17
N GLY A 51 4.97 -5.53 4.42
CA GLY A 51 6.26 -5.53 5.11
C GLY A 51 6.37 -4.34 6.04
N ILE A 52 6.70 -4.62 7.32
CA ILE A 52 6.69 -3.56 8.35
C ILE A 52 7.70 -2.47 8.03
N LYS A 53 8.93 -2.85 7.65
CA LYS A 53 9.97 -1.87 7.34
C LYS A 53 9.63 -1.02 6.11
N GLY A 54 9.08 -1.65 5.07
CA GLY A 54 8.64 -0.93 3.88
C GLY A 54 7.49 0.02 4.20
N ALA A 55 6.53 -0.44 5.00
CA ALA A 55 5.40 0.38 5.38
C ALA A 55 5.84 1.58 6.23
N GLU A 56 6.82 1.40 7.12
CA GLU A 56 7.37 2.50 7.90
C GLU A 56 8.10 3.51 6.99
N CYS A 57 8.83 3.04 5.99
CA CYS A 57 9.47 3.89 5.00
C CYS A 57 8.42 4.71 4.22
N PHE A 58 7.32 4.09 3.85
CA PHE A 58 6.21 4.78 3.18
C PHE A 58 5.58 5.84 4.09
N ARG A 59 5.35 5.49 5.35
CA ARG A 59 4.79 6.42 6.34
C ARG A 59 5.63 7.67 6.49
N ASP A 60 6.96 7.50 6.46
CA ASP A 60 7.89 8.59 6.72
C ASP A 60 8.27 9.37 5.44
N SER A 61 7.80 8.94 4.29
CA SER A 61 8.04 9.63 3.03
C SER A 61 6.93 10.64 2.74
N THR A 62 7.25 11.92 2.86
CA THR A 62 6.30 12.99 2.55
C THR A 62 5.80 12.90 1.12
N LEU A 63 6.69 12.61 0.17
CA LEU A 63 6.33 12.50 -1.24
C LEU A 63 5.34 11.36 -1.47
N LEU A 64 5.58 10.20 -0.88
CA LEU A 64 4.66 9.07 -1.03
C LEU A 64 3.29 9.39 -0.43
N VAL A 65 3.27 9.93 0.78
CA VAL A 65 2.00 10.26 1.46
C VAL A 65 1.20 11.26 0.64
N GLU A 66 1.84 12.29 0.11
CA GLU A 66 1.16 13.27 -0.75
C GLU A 66 0.68 12.63 -2.05
N THR A 67 1.44 11.71 -2.61
CA THR A 67 1.04 10.98 -3.82
C THR A 67 -0.21 10.14 -3.56
N VAL A 68 -0.25 9.44 -2.43
CA VAL A 68 -1.42 8.63 -2.05
C VAL A 68 -2.65 9.53 -1.85
N LYS A 69 -2.47 10.64 -1.17
CA LYS A 69 -3.56 11.61 -0.97
C LYS A 69 -4.09 12.15 -2.29
N GLN A 70 -3.20 12.39 -3.24
CA GLN A 70 -3.56 12.88 -4.57
C GLN A 70 -4.36 11.83 -5.33
N PHE A 71 -3.97 10.56 -5.28
CA PHE A 71 -4.73 9.46 -5.88
C PHE A 71 -6.13 9.40 -5.29
N HIS A 72 -6.24 9.48 -3.97
CA HIS A 72 -7.54 9.46 -3.30
C HIS A 72 -8.41 10.64 -3.72
N ARG A 73 -7.86 11.86 -3.70
CA ARG A 73 -8.62 13.07 -4.05
C ARG A 73 -9.08 13.08 -5.51
N SER A 74 -8.29 12.51 -6.41
CA SER A 74 -8.64 12.45 -7.83
C SER A 74 -9.57 11.30 -8.19
N GLY A 75 -10.02 10.52 -7.21
CA GLY A 75 -10.93 9.40 -7.44
C GLY A 75 -10.27 8.16 -8.01
N ARG A 76 -8.95 8.07 -7.94
CA ARG A 76 -8.21 6.89 -8.36
C ARG A 76 -8.14 5.88 -7.21
N ILE A 77 -7.78 4.65 -7.55
CA ILE A 77 -7.77 3.55 -6.58
C ILE A 77 -6.48 3.56 -5.76
N VAL A 78 -6.63 3.44 -4.45
CA VAL A 78 -5.52 3.17 -3.54
C VAL A 78 -5.64 1.74 -3.05
N ALA A 79 -4.57 0.97 -3.19
CA ALA A 79 -4.50 -0.40 -2.69
C ALA A 79 -3.37 -0.50 -1.66
N ALA A 80 -3.65 -1.12 -0.53
CA ALA A 80 -2.68 -1.29 0.54
C ALA A 80 -2.78 -2.70 1.11
N ILE A 81 -1.63 -3.30 1.36
CA ILE A 81 -1.54 -4.71 1.72
C ILE A 81 -0.82 -4.88 3.05
N CYS A 82 -1.30 -5.82 3.88
CA CYS A 82 -0.63 -6.27 5.09
C CYS A 82 -0.43 -5.14 6.10
N ALA A 83 0.79 -4.69 6.34
CA ALA A 83 1.09 -3.65 7.32
C ALA A 83 0.76 -2.23 6.82
N ALA A 84 0.65 -2.02 5.52
CA ALA A 84 0.50 -0.69 4.95
C ALA A 84 -0.78 0.04 5.39
N PRO A 85 -1.97 -0.59 5.46
CA PRO A 85 -3.16 0.14 5.91
C PRO A 85 -2.98 0.75 7.31
N ALA A 86 -2.54 -0.04 8.28
CA ALA A 86 -2.40 0.42 9.65
C ALA A 86 -1.21 1.36 9.85
N THR A 87 -0.15 1.19 9.07
CA THR A 87 1.10 1.94 9.27
C THR A 87 1.14 3.23 8.46
N VAL A 88 0.51 3.27 7.29
CA VAL A 88 0.56 4.42 6.39
C VAL A 88 -0.76 5.19 6.37
N LEU A 89 -1.86 4.50 6.10
CA LEU A 89 -3.15 5.16 5.87
C LEU A 89 -3.71 5.76 7.15
N VAL A 90 -3.64 5.02 8.24
CA VAL A 90 -4.25 5.44 9.51
C VAL A 90 -3.49 6.61 10.15
N PRO A 91 -2.15 6.56 10.33
CA PRO A 91 -1.45 7.67 10.97
C PRO A 91 -1.58 9.00 10.23
N HIS A 92 -1.69 8.97 8.91
CA HIS A 92 -1.82 10.17 8.10
C HIS A 92 -3.28 10.54 7.81
N ASP A 93 -4.23 9.80 8.37
CA ASP A 93 -5.67 10.06 8.26
C ASP A 93 -6.11 10.24 6.79
N ILE A 94 -5.55 9.41 5.91
CA ILE A 94 -5.84 9.51 4.47
C ILE A 94 -7.26 9.04 4.19
N PHE A 95 -7.73 8.03 4.91
CA PHE A 95 -9.09 7.50 4.80
C PHE A 95 -9.77 7.57 6.16
N PRO A 96 -10.29 8.75 6.56
CA PRO A 96 -11.00 8.87 7.84
C PRO A 96 -12.31 8.10 7.88
N ILE A 97 -12.87 7.78 6.71
CA ILE A 97 -14.03 6.90 6.56
C ILE A 97 -13.69 5.82 5.54
N GLY A 98 -14.44 4.74 5.58
CA GLY A 98 -14.23 3.63 4.65
C GLY A 98 -13.79 2.37 5.37
N ASN A 99 -14.31 1.25 4.89
CA ASN A 99 -13.97 -0.05 5.45
C ASN A 99 -12.61 -0.50 4.96
N MET A 100 -11.82 -1.10 5.85
CA MET A 100 -10.50 -1.61 5.48
C MET A 100 -10.13 -2.83 6.32
N THR A 101 -9.14 -3.56 5.85
CA THR A 101 -8.48 -4.60 6.59
C THR A 101 -6.97 -4.38 6.52
N GLY A 102 -6.21 -5.23 7.15
CA GLY A 102 -4.77 -5.16 7.15
C GLY A 102 -4.20 -6.35 7.88
N PHE A 103 -2.90 -6.30 8.18
CA PHE A 103 -2.26 -7.37 8.91
C PHE A 103 -2.93 -7.56 10.28
N PRO A 104 -3.41 -8.78 10.59
CA PRO A 104 -4.26 -8.96 11.78
C PRO A 104 -3.62 -8.56 13.10
N THR A 105 -2.31 -8.68 13.25
CA THR A 105 -1.63 -8.26 14.49
C THR A 105 -1.66 -6.74 14.68
N LEU A 106 -1.97 -5.98 13.65
CA LEU A 106 -2.04 -4.53 13.69
C LEU A 106 -3.48 -4.01 13.72
N LYS A 107 -4.46 -4.87 13.89
CA LYS A 107 -5.88 -4.48 13.86
C LYS A 107 -6.22 -3.39 14.87
N ASP A 108 -5.54 -3.38 16.02
CA ASP A 108 -5.79 -2.40 17.07
C ASP A 108 -5.38 -0.98 16.68
N LYS A 109 -4.58 -0.85 15.62
CA LYS A 109 -4.17 0.45 15.08
C LYS A 109 -5.17 1.01 14.08
N ILE A 110 -6.12 0.18 13.62
CA ILE A 110 -7.17 0.60 12.71
C ILE A 110 -8.43 0.86 13.54
N PRO A 111 -9.12 2.00 13.34
CA PRO A 111 -10.35 2.28 14.06
C PRO A 111 -11.34 1.12 13.95
N ALA A 112 -11.96 0.74 15.07
CA ALA A 112 -12.83 -0.43 15.12
C ALA A 112 -14.00 -0.35 14.13
N GLU A 113 -14.51 0.86 13.89
CA GLU A 113 -15.61 1.08 12.96
C GLU A 113 -15.20 0.89 11.51
N GLN A 114 -13.91 0.91 11.21
CA GLN A 114 -13.39 0.69 9.86
C GLN A 114 -12.88 -0.73 9.64
N TRP A 115 -12.51 -1.41 10.71
CA TRP A 115 -11.89 -2.74 10.62
C TRP A 115 -12.88 -3.79 10.15
N GLN A 116 -12.50 -4.54 9.12
CA GLN A 116 -13.23 -5.72 8.64
C GLN A 116 -12.30 -6.93 8.68
N ASP A 117 -12.71 -7.97 9.38
CA ASP A 117 -11.90 -9.20 9.46
C ASP A 117 -12.14 -10.08 8.24
N LYS A 118 -11.61 -9.64 7.11
CA LYS A 118 -11.70 -10.33 5.82
C LYS A 118 -10.34 -10.30 5.15
N ARG A 119 -10.07 -11.27 4.30
CA ARG A 119 -8.79 -11.33 3.59
C ARG A 119 -8.59 -10.14 2.66
N VAL A 120 -9.66 -9.71 2.01
CA VAL A 120 -9.65 -8.57 1.08
C VAL A 120 -10.91 -7.75 1.34
N VAL A 121 -10.76 -6.44 1.39
CA VAL A 121 -11.88 -5.51 1.55
C VAL A 121 -11.78 -4.45 0.45
N TRP A 122 -12.86 -4.32 -0.32
CA TRP A 122 -13.01 -3.27 -1.32
C TRP A 122 -14.14 -2.33 -0.86
N ASP A 123 -13.81 -1.07 -0.65
CA ASP A 123 -14.81 -0.03 -0.37
C ASP A 123 -14.93 0.89 -1.57
N ALA A 124 -15.99 0.70 -2.35
CA ALA A 124 -16.21 1.44 -3.58
C ALA A 124 -16.49 2.93 -3.35
N ARG A 125 -16.99 3.29 -2.16
CA ARG A 125 -17.30 4.69 -1.84
C ARG A 125 -16.05 5.56 -1.83
N VAL A 126 -14.95 5.01 -1.35
CA VAL A 126 -13.68 5.73 -1.23
C VAL A 126 -12.61 5.17 -2.15
N LYS A 127 -12.93 4.15 -2.93
CA LYS A 127 -12.02 3.47 -3.86
C LYS A 127 -10.76 2.99 -3.16
N LEU A 128 -10.96 2.29 -2.05
CA LEU A 128 -9.88 1.73 -1.24
C LEU A 128 -9.95 0.20 -1.29
N LEU A 129 -8.88 -0.42 -1.74
CA LEU A 129 -8.71 -1.86 -1.73
C LEU A 129 -7.65 -2.22 -0.70
N THR A 130 -7.99 -3.04 0.27
CA THR A 130 -7.05 -3.47 1.29
C THR A 130 -7.04 -4.98 1.40
N SER A 131 -5.91 -5.53 1.84
CA SER A 131 -5.73 -6.97 1.99
C SER A 131 -4.93 -7.25 3.24
N GLN A 132 -5.26 -8.36 3.90
CA GLN A 132 -4.46 -8.84 5.03
C GLN A 132 -3.09 -9.32 4.57
N GLY A 133 -2.94 -9.57 3.27
CA GLY A 133 -1.70 -10.00 2.67
C GLY A 133 -1.40 -11.44 3.03
N ARG A 134 -0.38 -11.62 3.87
CA ARG A 134 0.03 -12.95 4.29
C ARG A 134 -1.02 -13.58 5.19
N VAL A 135 -1.49 -14.77 4.80
CA VAL A 135 -2.40 -15.57 5.60
C VAL A 135 -1.68 -16.83 6.10
N GLN A 136 -2.32 -17.55 7.02
CA GLN A 136 -1.77 -18.81 7.49
C GLN A 136 -1.62 -19.78 6.33
N LEU A 137 -0.56 -20.58 6.37
CA LEU A 137 -0.24 -21.51 5.29
C LEU A 137 -1.41 -22.43 4.96
N SER A 138 -2.15 -22.86 5.97
CA SER A 138 -3.30 -23.74 5.82
C SER A 138 -4.44 -23.11 4.99
N THR A 139 -4.45 -21.79 4.83
CA THR A 139 -5.49 -21.09 4.05
C THR A 139 -5.01 -20.65 2.68
N LEU A 140 -3.75 -20.91 2.34
CA LEU A 140 -3.18 -20.55 1.05
C LEU A 140 -3.47 -21.54 -0.06
N VAL A 141 -3.97 -22.69 0.31
CA VAL A 141 -4.16 -23.82 -0.62
C VAL A 141 -5.46 -23.72 -1.38
#